data_62b74cf21ea5e1f1b32e9aea8ea4a87e
#
_entry.id   62b74cf21ea5e1f1b32e9aea8ea4a87e
#
_cell.length_a   1.000
_cell.length_b   1.000
_cell.length_c   1.000
_cell.angle_alpha   90.00
_cell.angle_beta   90.00
_cell.angle_gamma   90.00
#
_symmetry.space_group_name_H-M   'P 1'
#
loop_
_entity.id
_entity.type
_entity.pdbx_description
1 polymer ?
#
loop_
_entity_poly.entity_id
_entity_poly.type
_entity_poly.pdbx_seq_one_letter_code
_entity_poly.pdbx_strand_id
1 'polypeptide(L)'
;MATNGHANQHPATTNAAQQGGAVSTGETKTLEQQAVSRLAACRTWKSYIELDIKECYFFTAPNRQRQISSMVMPSQARMLDAPELNTDQAFILTQDFITQIINAYMPEAEPWCERTRGMFVAPMVWDKIKDRVRADDKLIFDAIRASNFYPEIAKAFNPDLAICCAGVWIDRPHPSMPITCSAVPIRELEIDLGPYGEIDTRFAVRYTRNHYVRALVGEEIWDKMEPELKDRANNSPSDRTQVIWGFWRDWDDKSDECWQHVVLLHNRLVHDTVLKGEGSCPLIVTRFNPTADWPHAHGPMYQGLPTFRQIDELEQMRIEHATLSFKPPITYPDDSFAAVETGVEEGMAYPIRPGSEGAVKPIYTPPSPQVANYQYEEKLKDLRKLFFVDHPEQTGDTPPTATQWMDELARAQRRLGTPGMSFWREGPASYFLRYKHLLELAGVIAPLKVDGRAVATLPRNPAQAAAEQQDIVKTMQLATYLAQTFPEEFKMYIDGAATMKGLIEKARVVLIKLRDPAKVQQTVEQMSKILQPRPVTGAPGGPPMIGPAA
;
A
#
# COMPACT_ATOMS: atom_id res chain seq x y z
N MET A 1 -15.10 15.56 -66.08
CA MET A 1 -15.35 14.30 -66.81
C MET A 1 -15.08 13.12 -65.89
N ALA A 2 -16.12 12.32 -65.74
CA ALA A 2 -16.15 10.95 -65.20
C ALA A 2 -15.67 10.66 -63.75
N THR A 3 -16.57 10.72 -62.88
CA THR A 3 -16.97 9.90 -61.74
C THR A 3 -16.76 8.40 -61.95
N ASN A 4 -16.16 7.74 -60.98
CA ASN A 4 -16.45 6.32 -60.68
C ASN A 4 -16.38 6.09 -59.15
N GLY A 5 -17.57 5.92 -58.58
CA GLY A 5 -17.75 5.46 -57.21
C GLY A 5 -17.61 3.92 -57.16
N HIS A 6 -16.92 3.46 -56.12
CA HIS A 6 -17.00 2.07 -55.68
C HIS A 6 -17.74 1.99 -54.37
N ALA A 7 -19.00 1.55 -54.47
CA ALA A 7 -19.78 1.11 -53.34
C ALA A 7 -19.23 -0.22 -52.81
N ASN A 8 -18.75 -0.26 -51.56
CA ASN A 8 -18.50 -1.49 -50.84
C ASN A 8 -19.83 -2.01 -50.26
N GLN A 9 -20.29 -3.10 -50.87
CA GLN A 9 -21.38 -3.92 -50.39
C GLN A 9 -20.87 -4.76 -49.20
N HIS A 10 -21.51 -4.59 -48.05
CA HIS A 10 -21.44 -5.56 -46.96
C HIS A 10 -22.19 -6.85 -47.38
N PRO A 11 -21.62 -8.04 -47.13
CA PRO A 11 -22.37 -9.28 -47.29
C PRO A 11 -23.34 -9.44 -46.10
N ALA A 12 -24.58 -9.68 -46.48
CA ALA A 12 -25.69 -9.95 -45.58
C ALA A 12 -25.47 -11.25 -44.80
N THR A 13 -25.78 -11.16 -43.53
CA THR A 13 -25.99 -12.27 -42.61
C THR A 13 -27.05 -13.23 -43.13
N THR A 14 -26.66 -14.46 -43.39
CA THR A 14 -27.57 -15.57 -43.66
C THR A 14 -27.54 -16.58 -42.52
N ASN A 15 -28.68 -16.69 -41.85
CA ASN A 15 -29.25 -17.87 -41.20
C ASN A 15 -28.30 -18.82 -40.44
N ALA A 16 -28.20 -18.63 -39.15
CA ALA A 16 -27.98 -19.71 -38.20
C ALA A 16 -29.32 -20.39 -37.91
N ALA A 17 -29.55 -21.48 -38.59
CA ALA A 17 -30.65 -22.38 -38.28
C ALA A 17 -30.48 -23.01 -36.93
N GLN A 18 -31.55 -23.06 -36.18
CA GLN A 18 -31.86 -23.87 -35.04
C GLN A 18 -31.03 -25.17 -34.97
N GLN A 19 -30.06 -25.19 -34.07
CA GLN A 19 -29.70 -26.46 -33.42
C GLN A 19 -30.25 -26.37 -32.00
N GLY A 20 -31.29 -27.15 -31.74
CA GLY A 20 -31.80 -27.44 -30.42
C GLY A 20 -30.65 -28.00 -29.58
N GLY A 21 -30.03 -27.13 -28.84
CA GLY A 21 -29.10 -27.53 -27.82
C GLY A 21 -29.90 -28.25 -26.75
N ALA A 22 -29.65 -29.55 -26.61
CA ALA A 22 -30.02 -30.30 -25.44
C ALA A 22 -29.58 -29.45 -24.22
N VAL A 23 -30.53 -29.13 -23.35
CA VAL A 23 -30.26 -28.64 -21.99
C VAL A 23 -29.44 -29.75 -21.35
N SER A 24 -28.12 -29.59 -21.34
CA SER A 24 -27.27 -30.39 -20.51
C SER A 24 -27.71 -30.08 -19.08
N THR A 25 -28.35 -31.05 -18.45
CA THR A 25 -28.46 -31.14 -17.00
C THR A 25 -27.03 -31.03 -16.47
N GLY A 26 -26.64 -29.82 -16.07
CA GLY A 26 -25.29 -29.51 -15.62
C GLY A 26 -24.98 -30.41 -14.45
N GLU A 27 -24.12 -31.39 -14.66
CA GLU A 27 -23.44 -32.06 -13.56
C GLU A 27 -22.81 -30.96 -12.72
N THR A 28 -23.23 -30.87 -11.45
CA THR A 28 -22.66 -29.94 -10.47
C THR A 28 -21.18 -30.27 -10.40
N LYS A 29 -20.32 -29.37 -10.92
CA LYS A 29 -18.86 -29.56 -10.87
C LYS A 29 -18.48 -29.83 -9.44
N THR A 30 -17.68 -30.86 -9.20
CA THR A 30 -17.12 -31.09 -7.86
C THR A 30 -16.35 -29.86 -7.40
N LEU A 31 -16.28 -29.61 -6.08
CA LEU A 31 -15.55 -28.46 -5.52
C LEU A 31 -14.09 -28.42 -5.99
N GLU A 32 -13.47 -29.60 -6.15
CA GLU A 32 -12.13 -29.74 -6.72
C GLU A 32 -12.05 -29.19 -8.16
N GLN A 33 -13.00 -29.59 -9.00
CA GLN A 33 -13.06 -29.10 -10.39
C GLN A 33 -13.32 -27.61 -10.47
N GLN A 34 -14.13 -27.06 -9.57
CA GLN A 34 -14.36 -25.61 -9.45
C GLN A 34 -13.07 -24.89 -9.05
N ALA A 35 -12.34 -25.38 -8.06
CA ALA A 35 -11.08 -24.79 -7.59
C ALA A 35 -10.02 -24.80 -8.68
N VAL A 36 -9.84 -25.94 -9.37
CA VAL A 36 -8.87 -26.07 -10.47
C VAL A 36 -9.25 -25.15 -11.66
N SER A 37 -10.53 -25.05 -11.99
CA SER A 37 -11.02 -24.18 -13.07
C SER A 37 -10.79 -22.70 -12.75
N ARG A 38 -11.06 -22.27 -11.49
CA ARG A 38 -10.78 -20.89 -11.03
C ARG A 38 -9.29 -20.58 -11.02
N LEU A 39 -8.46 -21.51 -10.55
CA LEU A 39 -7.01 -21.34 -10.58
C LEU A 39 -6.48 -21.20 -12.03
N ALA A 40 -7.01 -21.97 -12.97
CA ALA A 40 -6.64 -21.86 -14.38
C ALA A 40 -7.02 -20.50 -14.96
N ALA A 41 -8.21 -19.96 -14.61
CA ALA A 41 -8.62 -18.61 -15.00
C ALA A 41 -7.67 -17.53 -14.47
N CYS A 42 -7.32 -17.60 -13.18
CA CYS A 42 -6.34 -16.66 -12.57
C CYS A 42 -4.98 -16.71 -13.29
N ARG A 43 -4.48 -17.91 -13.61
CA ARG A 43 -3.22 -18.09 -14.35
C ARG A 43 -3.29 -17.52 -15.76
N THR A 44 -4.43 -17.62 -16.42
CA THR A 44 -4.63 -17.02 -17.75
C THR A 44 -4.49 -15.51 -17.66
N TRP A 45 -5.13 -14.85 -16.70
CA TRP A 45 -4.96 -13.41 -16.48
C TRP A 45 -3.51 -13.01 -16.24
N LYS A 46 -2.80 -13.76 -15.39
CA LYS A 46 -1.39 -13.47 -15.09
C LYS A 46 -0.49 -13.65 -16.30
N SER A 47 -0.76 -14.65 -17.15
CA SER A 47 0.05 -14.91 -18.34
C SER A 47 0.12 -13.73 -19.31
N TYR A 48 -0.92 -12.88 -19.35
CA TYR A 48 -0.94 -11.69 -20.22
C TYR A 48 0.07 -10.61 -19.79
N ILE A 49 0.40 -10.55 -18.51
CA ILE A 49 1.30 -9.52 -17.95
C ILE A 49 2.65 -10.09 -17.47
N GLU A 50 2.86 -11.39 -17.64
CA GLU A 50 4.05 -12.08 -17.11
C GLU A 50 5.35 -11.49 -17.69
N LEU A 51 5.37 -11.15 -18.98
CA LEU A 51 6.54 -10.56 -19.64
C LEU A 51 6.85 -9.17 -19.08
N ASP A 52 5.83 -8.35 -18.85
CA ASP A 52 6.00 -6.99 -18.32
C ASP A 52 6.47 -7.03 -16.86
N ILE A 53 5.91 -7.94 -16.05
CA ILE A 53 6.39 -8.17 -14.66
C ILE A 53 7.86 -8.59 -14.68
N LYS A 54 8.24 -9.47 -15.60
CA LYS A 54 9.62 -9.93 -15.75
C LYS A 54 10.58 -8.78 -16.06
N GLU A 55 10.16 -7.88 -16.91
CA GLU A 55 10.95 -6.71 -17.25
C GLU A 55 11.00 -5.69 -16.09
N CYS A 56 9.88 -5.48 -15.38
CA CYS A 56 9.88 -4.67 -14.17
C CYS A 56 10.85 -5.22 -13.12
N TYR A 57 10.89 -6.54 -12.93
CA TYR A 57 11.88 -7.16 -12.04
C TYR A 57 13.31 -7.04 -12.55
N PHE A 58 13.53 -7.00 -13.86
CA PHE A 58 14.86 -6.74 -14.41
C PHE A 58 15.45 -5.45 -13.86
N PHE A 59 14.64 -4.38 -13.79
CA PHE A 59 15.09 -3.08 -13.29
C PHE A 59 15.09 -2.96 -11.75
N THR A 60 14.18 -3.64 -11.04
CA THR A 60 13.97 -3.44 -9.59
C THR A 60 14.49 -4.57 -8.71
N ALA A 61 14.44 -5.79 -9.18
CA ALA A 61 14.83 -6.99 -8.41
C ALA A 61 15.31 -8.11 -9.35
N PRO A 62 16.46 -7.95 -10.01
CA PRO A 62 16.94 -8.86 -11.05
C PRO A 62 17.07 -10.33 -10.58
N ASN A 63 17.30 -10.55 -9.30
CA ASN A 63 17.32 -11.89 -8.69
C ASN A 63 15.94 -12.59 -8.71
N ARG A 64 14.85 -11.85 -8.85
CA ARG A 64 13.49 -12.39 -8.94
C ARG A 64 12.99 -12.62 -10.37
N GLN A 65 13.69 -12.11 -11.37
CA GLN A 65 13.27 -12.11 -12.78
C GLN A 65 12.89 -13.49 -13.34
N ARG A 66 13.53 -14.55 -12.89
CA ARG A 66 13.25 -15.94 -13.32
C ARG A 66 12.17 -16.65 -12.49
N GLN A 67 11.65 -16.03 -11.46
CA GLN A 67 10.73 -16.67 -10.51
C GLN A 67 9.30 -16.08 -10.59
N ILE A 68 8.84 -15.74 -11.76
CA ILE A 68 7.56 -15.03 -11.93
C ILE A 68 6.38 -15.99 -11.96
N SER A 69 6.55 -17.16 -12.60
CA SER A 69 5.48 -18.13 -12.71
C SER A 69 5.34 -18.98 -11.45
N SER A 70 4.12 -19.13 -10.96
CA SER A 70 3.79 -20.07 -9.87
C SER A 70 4.00 -21.54 -10.25
N MET A 71 4.20 -21.83 -11.55
CA MET A 71 4.42 -23.18 -12.06
C MET A 71 5.89 -23.60 -12.02
N VAL A 72 6.83 -22.66 -11.85
CA VAL A 72 8.28 -22.96 -11.82
C VAL A 72 8.75 -23.16 -10.39
N MET A 73 9.39 -24.29 -10.13
CA MET A 73 10.02 -24.53 -8.82
C MET A 73 11.17 -23.54 -8.58
N PRO A 74 11.23 -22.91 -7.39
CA PRO A 74 12.32 -22.00 -7.04
C PRO A 74 13.74 -22.61 -7.14
N SER A 75 13.86 -23.93 -6.99
CA SER A 75 15.14 -24.64 -7.14
C SER A 75 15.65 -24.76 -8.59
N GLN A 76 14.76 -24.57 -9.57
CA GLN A 76 15.10 -24.59 -11.00
C GLN A 76 15.46 -23.20 -11.52
N ALA A 77 15.19 -22.17 -10.74
CA ALA A 77 15.60 -20.81 -11.05
C ALA A 77 17.11 -20.69 -10.77
N ARG A 78 17.96 -20.84 -11.81
CA ARG A 78 19.35 -20.43 -11.72
C ARG A 78 19.42 -18.94 -11.43
N MET A 79 20.30 -18.55 -10.51
CA MET A 79 20.74 -17.17 -10.47
C MET A 79 21.32 -16.83 -11.83
N LEU A 80 20.76 -15.81 -12.46
CA LEU A 80 21.36 -15.18 -13.61
C LEU A 80 22.62 -14.45 -13.15
N ASP A 81 23.61 -14.38 -14.03
CA ASP A 81 24.62 -13.34 -13.94
C ASP A 81 23.87 -12.01 -13.75
N ALA A 82 24.43 -11.17 -12.87
CA ALA A 82 23.80 -9.88 -12.60
C ALA A 82 23.49 -9.18 -13.92
N PRO A 83 22.29 -8.69 -14.15
CA PRO A 83 21.98 -7.99 -15.38
C PRO A 83 22.90 -6.78 -15.50
N GLU A 84 23.40 -6.52 -16.68
CA GLU A 84 24.11 -5.30 -16.99
C GLU A 84 23.12 -4.14 -17.03
N LEU A 85 22.77 -3.61 -15.85
CA LEU A 85 22.01 -2.38 -15.70
C LEU A 85 22.98 -1.22 -15.59
N ASN A 86 22.72 -0.17 -16.33
CA ASN A 86 23.54 1.06 -16.29
C ASN A 86 23.07 2.02 -15.20
N THR A 87 21.86 1.81 -14.64
CA THR A 87 21.27 2.69 -13.64
C THR A 87 20.58 1.92 -12.51
N ASP A 88 20.63 2.46 -11.30
CA ASP A 88 19.95 1.96 -10.10
C ASP A 88 18.67 2.75 -9.75
N GLN A 89 18.29 3.73 -10.59
CA GLN A 89 17.18 4.65 -10.30
C GLN A 89 15.84 3.93 -10.08
N ALA A 90 15.58 2.84 -10.81
CA ALA A 90 14.35 2.07 -10.63
C ALA A 90 14.26 1.44 -9.23
N PHE A 91 15.37 0.94 -8.71
CA PHE A 91 15.44 0.38 -7.37
C PHE A 91 15.22 1.46 -6.31
N ILE A 92 15.90 2.61 -6.42
CA ILE A 92 15.80 3.73 -5.47
C ILE A 92 14.37 4.27 -5.44
N LEU A 93 13.81 4.63 -6.61
CA LEU A 93 12.45 5.18 -6.70
C LEU A 93 11.38 4.21 -6.19
N THR A 94 11.58 2.91 -6.41
CA THR A 94 10.66 1.88 -5.89
C THR A 94 10.69 1.84 -4.35
N GLN A 95 11.87 1.88 -3.74
CA GLN A 95 11.99 1.91 -2.27
C GLN A 95 11.40 3.18 -1.66
N ASP A 96 11.67 4.33 -2.27
CA ASP A 96 11.14 5.60 -1.83
C ASP A 96 9.61 5.63 -1.90
N PHE A 97 9.04 5.14 -3.02
CA PHE A 97 7.59 5.00 -3.18
C PHE A 97 6.97 4.13 -2.08
N ILE A 98 7.54 2.95 -1.82
CA ILE A 98 7.03 2.03 -0.79
C ILE A 98 7.09 2.68 0.59
N THR A 99 8.21 3.32 0.91
CA THR A 99 8.40 4.03 2.18
C THR A 99 7.36 5.14 2.34
N GLN A 100 7.12 5.90 1.28
CA GLN A 100 6.14 6.98 1.27
C GLN A 100 4.71 6.45 1.43
N ILE A 101 4.33 5.37 0.75
CA ILE A 101 3.01 4.73 0.87
C ILE A 101 2.78 4.22 2.29
N ILE A 102 3.76 3.52 2.88
CA ILE A 102 3.63 3.03 4.25
C ILE A 102 3.46 4.21 5.22
N ASN A 103 4.28 5.23 5.11
CA ASN A 103 4.21 6.40 5.98
C ASN A 103 2.91 7.21 5.80
N ALA A 104 2.37 7.26 4.58
CA ALA A 104 1.15 7.99 4.28
C ALA A 104 -0.13 7.28 4.74
N TYR A 105 -0.16 5.95 4.66
CA TYR A 105 -1.38 5.18 4.91
C TYR A 105 -1.33 4.29 6.16
N MET A 106 -0.15 3.89 6.60
CA MET A 106 0.05 2.97 7.72
C MET A 106 1.22 3.40 8.62
N PRO A 107 1.26 4.65 9.11
CA PRO A 107 2.33 5.09 10.00
C PRO A 107 2.35 4.23 11.28
N GLU A 108 3.54 3.79 11.71
CA GLU A 108 3.69 2.94 12.89
C GLU A 108 3.29 3.63 14.19
N ALA A 109 3.60 4.93 14.30
CA ALA A 109 3.40 5.71 15.52
C ALA A 109 1.93 6.02 15.79
N GLU A 110 1.10 6.14 14.74
CA GLU A 110 -0.28 6.61 14.84
C GLU A 110 -1.29 5.57 14.37
N PRO A 111 -2.50 5.55 14.95
CA PRO A 111 -3.60 4.76 14.40
C PRO A 111 -4.01 5.29 13.02
N TRP A 112 -3.92 4.46 12.02
CA TRP A 112 -4.23 4.82 10.63
C TRP A 112 -5.63 4.39 10.18
N CYS A 113 -6.40 3.74 11.06
CA CYS A 113 -7.74 3.25 10.82
C CYS A 113 -8.61 3.53 12.05
N GLU A 114 -9.87 3.83 11.83
CA GLU A 114 -10.85 4.08 12.90
C GLU A 114 -12.21 3.54 12.50
N ARG A 115 -12.87 2.87 13.42
CA ARG A 115 -14.26 2.47 13.25
C ARG A 115 -15.18 3.60 13.63
N THR A 116 -16.06 3.97 12.72
CA THR A 116 -17.04 5.05 12.90
C THR A 116 -18.46 4.55 12.73
N ARG A 117 -19.41 5.40 13.04
CA ARG A 117 -20.82 5.10 12.86
C ARG A 117 -21.13 4.74 11.40
N GLY A 118 -21.63 3.52 11.17
CA GLY A 118 -22.16 3.14 9.86
C GLY A 118 -23.35 4.04 9.47
N MET A 119 -23.55 4.25 8.17
CA MET A 119 -24.59 5.13 7.63
C MET A 119 -25.98 4.78 8.17
N PHE A 120 -26.23 3.50 8.42
CA PHE A 120 -27.54 3.00 8.85
C PHE A 120 -27.67 2.82 10.38
N VAL A 121 -26.67 3.19 11.16
CA VAL A 121 -26.69 3.08 12.63
C VAL A 121 -27.21 4.37 13.24
N ALA A 122 -28.22 4.28 14.11
CA ALA A 122 -28.79 5.46 14.77
C ALA A 122 -27.76 6.14 15.70
N PRO A 123 -27.71 7.50 15.75
CA PRO A 123 -26.74 8.23 16.57
C PRO A 123 -26.78 7.84 18.06
N MET A 124 -27.97 7.69 18.63
CA MET A 124 -28.16 7.32 20.04
C MET A 124 -27.60 5.95 20.40
N VAL A 125 -27.65 5.00 19.45
CA VAL A 125 -27.07 3.66 19.64
C VAL A 125 -25.54 3.74 19.56
N TRP A 126 -25.02 4.52 18.61
CA TRP A 126 -23.60 4.77 18.46
C TRP A 126 -22.98 5.39 19.70
N ASP A 127 -23.63 6.40 20.29
CA ASP A 127 -23.11 7.07 21.50
C ASP A 127 -22.93 6.14 22.70
N LYS A 128 -23.70 5.04 22.78
CA LYS A 128 -23.56 4.05 23.83
C LYS A 128 -22.37 3.10 23.64
N ILE A 129 -21.94 2.88 22.40
CA ILE A 129 -20.93 1.88 22.07
C ILE A 129 -19.58 2.47 21.65
N LYS A 130 -19.53 3.78 21.31
CA LYS A 130 -18.33 4.43 20.76
C LYS A 130 -17.09 4.27 21.63
N ASP A 131 -17.23 4.36 22.94
CA ASP A 131 -16.08 4.26 23.87
C ASP A 131 -15.52 2.83 23.92
N ARG A 132 -16.42 1.83 23.82
CA ARG A 132 -16.02 0.43 23.69
C ARG A 132 -15.30 0.21 22.36
N VAL A 133 -15.84 0.71 21.25
CA VAL A 133 -15.24 0.57 19.92
C VAL A 133 -13.83 1.18 19.92
N ARG A 134 -13.65 2.36 20.53
CA ARG A 134 -12.33 2.98 20.66
C ARG A 134 -11.34 2.16 21.51
N ALA A 135 -11.82 1.54 22.57
CA ALA A 135 -10.99 0.65 23.38
C ALA A 135 -10.57 -0.60 22.60
N ASP A 136 -11.51 -1.20 21.85
CA ASP A 136 -11.25 -2.33 20.98
C ASP A 136 -10.25 -1.98 19.85
N ASP A 137 -10.40 -0.80 19.22
CA ASP A 137 -9.49 -0.32 18.19
C ASP A 137 -8.05 -0.18 18.73
N LYS A 138 -7.91 0.31 19.96
CA LYS A 138 -6.60 0.37 20.62
C LYS A 138 -5.97 -1.01 20.78
N LEU A 139 -6.76 -2.01 21.22
CA LEU A 139 -6.27 -3.39 21.36
C LEU A 139 -5.84 -3.98 20.01
N ILE A 140 -6.57 -3.66 18.93
CA ILE A 140 -6.21 -4.09 17.58
C ILE A 140 -4.85 -3.49 17.17
N PHE A 141 -4.63 -2.18 17.37
CA PHE A 141 -3.34 -1.54 17.07
C PHE A 141 -2.21 -2.04 17.95
N ASP A 142 -2.46 -2.32 19.23
CA ASP A 142 -1.46 -2.91 20.13
C ASP A 142 -1.06 -4.32 19.62
N ALA A 143 -2.01 -5.12 19.12
CA ALA A 143 -1.73 -6.41 18.50
C ALA A 143 -0.95 -6.29 17.18
N ILE A 144 -1.28 -5.30 16.32
CA ILE A 144 -0.53 -5.01 15.09
C ILE A 144 0.92 -4.68 15.40
N ARG A 145 1.16 -3.78 16.38
CA ARG A 145 2.51 -3.37 16.80
C ARG A 145 3.31 -4.48 17.46
N ALA A 146 2.63 -5.37 18.19
CA ALA A 146 3.27 -6.52 18.84
C ALA A 146 3.65 -7.64 17.86
N SER A 147 3.10 -7.62 16.64
CA SER A 147 3.36 -8.61 15.60
C SER A 147 4.51 -8.19 14.69
N ASN A 148 4.86 -9.07 13.74
CA ASN A 148 5.83 -8.78 12.68
C ASN A 148 5.22 -8.04 11.46
N PHE A 149 4.13 -7.30 11.65
CA PHE A 149 3.35 -6.67 10.58
C PHE A 149 4.20 -5.74 9.70
N TYR A 150 4.81 -4.70 10.27
CA TYR A 150 5.53 -3.68 9.50
C TYR A 150 6.70 -4.22 8.67
N PRO A 151 7.59 -5.06 9.22
CA PRO A 151 8.67 -5.65 8.40
C PRO A 151 8.15 -6.55 7.28
N GLU A 152 7.07 -7.30 7.50
CA GLU A 152 6.52 -8.17 6.45
C GLU A 152 5.74 -7.38 5.39
N ILE A 153 5.05 -6.30 5.74
CA ILE A 153 4.43 -5.39 4.78
C ILE A 153 5.50 -4.74 3.89
N ALA A 154 6.59 -4.24 4.47
CA ALA A 154 7.67 -3.67 3.68
C ALA A 154 8.26 -4.68 2.67
N LYS A 155 8.43 -5.95 3.09
CA LYS A 155 8.88 -7.03 2.19
C LYS A 155 7.85 -7.39 1.12
N ALA A 156 6.55 -7.38 1.45
CA ALA A 156 5.48 -7.69 0.52
C ALA A 156 5.33 -6.61 -0.55
N PHE A 157 5.49 -5.35 -0.16
CA PHE A 157 5.31 -4.23 -1.07
C PHE A 157 6.51 -4.01 -1.99
N ASN A 158 7.73 -4.32 -1.53
CA ASN A 158 8.96 -4.07 -2.29
C ASN A 158 9.38 -5.30 -3.12
N PRO A 159 9.39 -5.22 -4.46
CA PRO A 159 8.90 -4.16 -5.35
C PRO A 159 7.46 -4.38 -5.82
N ASP A 160 6.80 -5.43 -5.38
CA ASP A 160 5.60 -6.04 -5.96
C ASP A 160 4.43 -5.05 -6.08
N LEU A 161 4.21 -4.20 -5.06
CA LEU A 161 3.16 -3.18 -5.09
C LEU A 161 3.43 -2.07 -6.14
N ALA A 162 4.70 -1.71 -6.32
CA ALA A 162 5.07 -0.74 -7.34
C ALA A 162 4.89 -1.28 -8.77
N ILE A 163 4.93 -2.60 -8.94
CA ILE A 163 4.73 -3.29 -10.21
C ILE A 163 3.23 -3.47 -10.48
N CYS A 164 2.51 -4.22 -9.62
CA CYS A 164 1.09 -4.45 -9.83
C CYS A 164 0.29 -4.72 -8.54
N CYS A 165 0.67 -5.68 -7.72
CA CYS A 165 -0.06 -6.05 -6.52
C CYS A 165 0.84 -6.73 -5.51
N ALA A 166 0.49 -6.63 -4.23
CA ALA A 166 1.20 -7.27 -3.14
C ALA A 166 0.26 -8.18 -2.35
N GLY A 167 0.73 -9.37 -2.01
CA GLY A 167 0.01 -10.32 -1.17
C GLY A 167 0.58 -10.36 0.24
N VAL A 168 -0.31 -10.41 1.23
CA VAL A 168 0.06 -10.59 2.64
C VAL A 168 -0.82 -11.64 3.25
N TRP A 169 -0.21 -12.62 3.89
CA TRP A 169 -0.89 -13.64 4.66
C TRP A 169 -0.83 -13.28 6.13
N ILE A 170 -1.99 -13.13 6.78
CA ILE A 170 -2.09 -12.80 8.21
C ILE A 170 -2.89 -13.90 8.90
N ASP A 171 -2.25 -14.61 9.81
CA ASP A 171 -2.90 -15.68 10.54
C ASP A 171 -2.29 -15.89 11.93
N ARG A 172 -2.96 -16.69 12.73
CA ARG A 172 -2.50 -17.19 14.01
C ARG A 172 -2.34 -18.71 13.91
N PRO A 173 -1.13 -19.20 13.59
CA PRO A 173 -0.89 -20.62 13.30
C PRO A 173 -1.28 -21.55 14.46
N HIS A 174 -1.13 -21.07 15.70
CA HIS A 174 -1.47 -21.82 16.90
C HIS A 174 -1.97 -20.88 18.01
N PRO A 175 -2.91 -21.31 18.88
CA PRO A 175 -3.44 -20.46 19.97
C PRO A 175 -2.40 -19.91 20.94
N SER A 176 -1.25 -20.57 21.10
CA SER A 176 -0.14 -20.08 21.95
C SER A 176 0.81 -19.13 21.23
N MET A 177 0.70 -18.96 19.90
CA MET A 177 1.56 -18.08 19.13
C MET A 177 0.91 -16.72 18.93
N PRO A 178 1.70 -15.65 18.78
CA PRO A 178 1.18 -14.34 18.37
C PRO A 178 0.64 -14.40 16.93
N ILE A 179 -0.11 -13.38 16.55
CA ILE A 179 -0.51 -13.18 15.15
C ILE A 179 0.77 -12.96 14.33
N THR A 180 0.88 -13.68 13.22
CA THR A 180 2.03 -13.62 12.33
C THR A 180 1.61 -13.19 10.94
N CYS A 181 2.43 -12.36 10.33
CA CYS A 181 2.30 -11.95 8.94
C CYS A 181 3.39 -12.63 8.10
N SER A 182 3.08 -12.93 6.86
CA SER A 182 4.07 -13.37 5.89
C SER A 182 3.79 -12.76 4.52
N ALA A 183 4.83 -12.25 3.88
CA ALA A 183 4.74 -11.74 2.52
C ALA A 183 4.48 -12.86 1.53
N VAL A 184 3.57 -12.61 0.57
CA VAL A 184 3.27 -13.50 -0.54
C VAL A 184 3.65 -12.78 -1.84
N PRO A 185 4.77 -13.17 -2.46
CA PRO A 185 5.24 -12.49 -3.67
C PRO A 185 4.31 -12.74 -4.86
N ILE A 186 4.32 -11.82 -5.85
CA ILE A 186 3.49 -11.93 -7.06
C ILE A 186 3.60 -13.30 -7.73
N ARG A 187 4.78 -13.92 -7.74
CA ARG A 187 4.97 -15.25 -8.35
C ARG A 187 4.08 -16.34 -7.75
N GLU A 188 3.80 -16.24 -6.45
CA GLU A 188 2.99 -17.18 -5.68
C GLU A 188 1.51 -16.82 -5.68
N LEU A 189 1.16 -15.62 -6.18
CA LEU A 189 -0.16 -15.05 -6.13
C LEU A 189 -0.87 -15.19 -7.48
N GLU A 190 -2.08 -15.76 -7.44
CA GLU A 190 -2.98 -15.87 -8.59
C GLU A 190 -4.33 -15.26 -8.20
N ILE A 191 -4.82 -14.31 -8.97
CA ILE A 191 -6.01 -13.51 -8.61
C ILE A 191 -6.97 -13.36 -9.77
N ASP A 192 -8.26 -13.17 -9.43
CA ASP A 192 -9.30 -12.83 -10.38
C ASP A 192 -10.31 -11.86 -9.75
N LEU A 193 -11.03 -11.12 -10.60
CA LEU A 193 -12.04 -10.15 -10.20
C LEU A 193 -13.39 -10.81 -9.97
N GLY A 194 -14.11 -10.28 -9.00
CA GLY A 194 -15.51 -10.58 -8.76
C GLY A 194 -16.46 -9.67 -9.56
N PRO A 195 -17.76 -9.86 -9.34
CA PRO A 195 -18.80 -9.18 -10.11
C PRO A 195 -18.83 -7.65 -9.89
N TYR A 196 -18.18 -7.15 -8.83
CA TYR A 196 -18.13 -5.72 -8.48
C TYR A 196 -16.75 -5.09 -8.64
N GLY A 197 -15.81 -5.76 -9.34
CA GLY A 197 -14.46 -5.26 -9.60
C GLY A 197 -13.50 -5.38 -8.41
N GLU A 198 -13.92 -6.01 -7.32
CA GLU A 198 -13.05 -6.36 -6.19
C GLU A 198 -12.36 -7.70 -6.45
N ILE A 199 -11.20 -7.93 -5.84
CA ILE A 199 -10.53 -9.24 -5.90
C ILE A 199 -11.31 -10.20 -4.99
N ASP A 200 -12.10 -11.06 -5.56
CA ASP A 200 -12.88 -12.06 -4.84
C ASP A 200 -12.33 -13.48 -4.97
N THR A 201 -11.45 -13.74 -5.90
CA THR A 201 -10.76 -15.02 -6.07
C THR A 201 -9.26 -14.82 -5.91
N ARG A 202 -8.66 -15.58 -4.98
CA ARG A 202 -7.25 -15.45 -4.58
C ARG A 202 -6.68 -16.84 -4.35
N PHE A 203 -5.53 -17.11 -4.96
CA PHE A 203 -4.78 -18.33 -4.68
C PHE A 203 -3.35 -17.97 -4.29
N ALA A 204 -2.83 -18.65 -3.26
CA ALA A 204 -1.42 -18.65 -2.92
C ALA A 204 -0.84 -20.02 -3.29
N VAL A 205 0.13 -20.03 -4.20
CA VAL A 205 0.78 -21.23 -4.72
C VAL A 205 2.21 -21.28 -4.22
N ARG A 206 2.48 -22.12 -3.24
CA ARG A 206 3.80 -22.22 -2.61
C ARG A 206 4.44 -23.57 -2.85
N TYR A 207 5.75 -23.57 -3.12
CA TYR A 207 6.57 -24.77 -3.14
C TYR A 207 7.29 -24.92 -1.81
N THR A 208 6.84 -25.87 -1.01
CA THR A 208 7.38 -26.14 0.33
C THR A 208 8.10 -27.46 0.37
N ARG A 209 9.19 -27.56 1.14
CA ARG A 209 9.85 -28.83 1.38
C ARG A 209 8.92 -29.78 2.11
N ASN A 210 8.93 -31.05 1.76
CA ASN A 210 7.98 -32.04 2.23
C ASN A 210 7.91 -32.14 3.74
N HIS A 211 9.04 -32.02 4.45
CA HIS A 211 9.05 -32.08 5.91
C HIS A 211 8.32 -30.90 6.61
N TYR A 212 8.06 -29.78 5.88
CA TYR A 212 7.29 -28.65 6.40
C TYR A 212 5.80 -28.73 6.04
N VAL A 213 5.40 -29.61 5.11
CA VAL A 213 4.02 -29.67 4.64
C VAL A 213 3.05 -29.91 5.80
N ARG A 214 3.37 -30.86 6.70
CA ARG A 214 2.55 -31.15 7.89
C ARG A 214 2.35 -29.91 8.78
N ALA A 215 3.41 -29.17 9.06
CA ALA A 215 3.32 -27.95 9.88
C ALA A 215 2.53 -26.84 9.19
N LEU A 216 2.56 -26.80 7.87
CA LEU A 216 1.94 -25.76 7.05
C LEU A 216 0.45 -25.98 6.82
N VAL A 217 0.03 -27.22 6.60
CA VAL A 217 -1.38 -27.56 6.40
C VAL A 217 -2.13 -27.79 7.74
N GLY A 218 -1.41 -28.06 8.81
CA GLY A 218 -1.97 -28.37 10.13
C GLY A 218 -2.27 -29.85 10.32
N GLU A 219 -2.36 -30.29 11.59
CA GLU A 219 -2.59 -31.70 11.96
C GLU A 219 -3.92 -32.25 11.41
N GLU A 220 -4.99 -31.45 11.48
CA GLU A 220 -6.33 -31.89 11.04
C GLU A 220 -6.38 -32.22 9.56
N ILE A 221 -5.70 -31.43 8.74
CA ILE A 221 -5.62 -31.62 7.29
C ILE A 221 -4.67 -32.78 6.99
N TRP A 222 -3.54 -32.85 7.71
CA TRP A 222 -2.59 -33.95 7.56
C TRP A 222 -3.22 -35.31 7.83
N ASP A 223 -4.03 -35.44 8.87
CA ASP A 223 -4.66 -36.69 9.23
C ASP A 223 -5.68 -37.17 8.20
N LYS A 224 -6.36 -36.24 7.54
CA LYS A 224 -7.33 -36.53 6.46
C LYS A 224 -6.68 -36.79 5.10
N MET A 225 -5.39 -36.53 4.97
CA MET A 225 -4.66 -36.63 3.70
C MET A 225 -4.52 -38.09 3.23
N GLU A 226 -4.55 -38.29 1.91
CA GLU A 226 -4.36 -39.61 1.30
C GLU A 226 -2.98 -40.19 1.65
N PRO A 227 -2.92 -41.54 1.91
CA PRO A 227 -1.69 -42.23 2.29
C PRO A 227 -0.53 -41.99 1.30
N GLU A 228 -0.82 -41.98 -0.02
CA GLU A 228 0.19 -41.75 -1.05
C GLU A 228 0.89 -40.39 -0.94
N LEU A 229 0.15 -39.33 -0.57
CA LEU A 229 0.71 -38.01 -0.38
C LEU A 229 1.54 -37.93 0.91
N LYS A 230 1.10 -38.61 1.98
CA LYS A 230 1.86 -38.74 3.22
C LYS A 230 3.17 -39.49 2.99
N ASP A 231 3.12 -40.60 2.25
CA ASP A 231 4.30 -41.43 1.94
C ASP A 231 5.31 -40.65 1.10
N ARG A 232 4.88 -39.85 0.11
CA ARG A 232 5.77 -38.95 -0.64
C ARG A 232 6.42 -37.92 0.27
N ALA A 233 5.65 -37.31 1.17
CA ALA A 233 6.20 -36.34 2.11
C ALA A 233 7.20 -36.96 3.09
N ASN A 234 6.99 -38.21 3.51
CA ASN A 234 7.88 -38.91 4.44
C ASN A 234 9.12 -39.49 3.76
N ASN A 235 8.96 -40.06 2.57
CA ASN A 235 10.05 -40.75 1.86
C ASN A 235 11.03 -39.80 1.17
N SER A 236 10.59 -38.58 0.84
CA SER A 236 11.40 -37.57 0.17
C SER A 236 11.34 -36.22 0.90
N PRO A 237 11.87 -36.11 2.13
CA PRO A 237 11.68 -34.91 2.99
C PRO A 237 12.31 -33.65 2.41
N SER A 238 13.38 -33.79 1.61
CA SER A 238 14.08 -32.65 0.99
C SER A 238 13.44 -32.14 -0.31
N ASP A 239 12.59 -32.96 -0.92
CA ASP A 239 11.86 -32.59 -2.13
C ASP A 239 10.82 -31.50 -1.82
N ARG A 240 10.37 -30.82 -2.87
CA ARG A 240 9.38 -29.76 -2.73
C ARG A 240 8.04 -30.19 -3.30
N THR A 241 7.00 -29.97 -2.53
CA THR A 241 5.62 -30.18 -2.93
C THR A 241 4.93 -28.81 -3.13
N GLN A 242 4.13 -28.73 -4.17
CA GLN A 242 3.27 -27.57 -4.41
C GLN A 242 2.04 -27.67 -3.51
N VAL A 243 1.87 -26.67 -2.67
CA VAL A 243 0.69 -26.46 -1.84
C VAL A 243 -0.05 -25.24 -2.36
N ILE A 244 -1.34 -25.36 -2.61
CA ILE A 244 -2.17 -24.31 -3.16
C ILE A 244 -3.29 -24.02 -2.17
N TRP A 245 -3.35 -22.82 -1.66
CA TRP A 245 -4.47 -22.30 -0.87
C TRP A 245 -5.33 -21.43 -1.76
N GLY A 246 -6.60 -21.78 -1.89
CA GLY A 246 -7.57 -21.02 -2.67
C GLY A 246 -8.64 -20.40 -1.76
N PHE A 247 -8.98 -19.17 -2.07
CA PHE A 247 -10.06 -18.44 -1.42
C PHE A 247 -10.90 -17.77 -2.49
N TRP A 248 -12.20 -17.96 -2.45
CA TRP A 248 -13.12 -17.19 -3.27
C TRP A 248 -14.38 -16.85 -2.51
N ARG A 249 -14.95 -15.70 -2.84
CA ARG A 249 -16.14 -15.22 -2.16
C ARG A 249 -17.36 -16.01 -2.60
N ASP A 250 -18.16 -16.43 -1.63
CA ASP A 250 -19.48 -16.98 -1.87
C ASP A 250 -20.50 -15.81 -1.83
N TRP A 251 -21.10 -15.55 -2.98
CA TRP A 251 -22.09 -14.47 -3.14
C TRP A 251 -23.53 -14.94 -2.92
N ASP A 252 -23.76 -16.23 -2.77
CA ASP A 252 -25.09 -16.81 -2.52
C ASP A 252 -25.50 -16.63 -1.07
N ASP A 253 -24.56 -16.65 -0.11
CA ASP A 253 -24.80 -16.31 1.28
C ASP A 253 -24.82 -14.78 1.46
N LYS A 254 -26.02 -14.21 1.61
CA LYS A 254 -26.23 -12.77 1.77
C LYS A 254 -26.17 -12.28 3.22
N SER A 255 -26.03 -13.18 4.18
CA SER A 255 -26.09 -12.86 5.61
C SER A 255 -24.81 -12.22 6.14
N ASP A 256 -23.66 -12.73 5.72
CA ASP A 256 -22.34 -12.29 6.15
C ASP A 256 -21.34 -12.42 4.98
N GLU A 257 -20.15 -11.84 5.13
CA GLU A 257 -19.05 -12.06 4.22
C GLU A 257 -18.57 -13.52 4.35
N CYS A 258 -18.74 -14.31 3.30
CA CYS A 258 -18.40 -15.73 3.27
C CYS A 258 -17.31 -16.00 2.23
N TRP A 259 -16.28 -16.73 2.64
CA TRP A 259 -15.20 -17.18 1.77
C TRP A 259 -15.13 -18.69 1.76
N GLN A 260 -15.19 -19.30 0.59
CA GLN A 260 -14.82 -20.69 0.43
C GLN A 260 -13.30 -20.80 0.49
N HIS A 261 -12.79 -21.60 1.40
CA HIS A 261 -11.36 -21.88 1.53
C HIS A 261 -11.10 -23.33 1.12
N VAL A 262 -10.12 -23.54 0.27
CA VAL A 262 -9.69 -24.86 -0.18
C VAL A 262 -8.17 -24.99 -0.12
N VAL A 263 -7.71 -26.19 0.15
CA VAL A 263 -6.29 -26.54 0.07
C VAL A 263 -6.14 -27.66 -0.95
N LEU A 264 -5.30 -27.41 -1.97
CA LEU A 264 -4.99 -28.39 -3.00
C LEU A 264 -3.52 -28.82 -2.89
N LEU A 265 -3.28 -30.12 -3.00
CA LEU A 265 -1.96 -30.71 -3.14
C LEU A 265 -1.94 -31.50 -4.47
N HIS A 266 -0.99 -31.16 -5.35
CA HIS A 266 -0.93 -31.75 -6.69
C HIS A 266 -2.27 -31.68 -7.46
N ASN A 267 -2.99 -30.55 -7.31
CA ASN A 267 -4.32 -30.28 -7.89
C ASN A 267 -5.46 -31.18 -7.36
N ARG A 268 -5.24 -31.95 -6.28
CA ARG A 268 -6.29 -32.69 -5.58
C ARG A 268 -6.73 -31.94 -4.33
N LEU A 269 -8.02 -31.92 -4.09
CA LEU A 269 -8.61 -31.29 -2.90
C LEU A 269 -8.27 -32.10 -1.65
N VAL A 270 -7.61 -31.46 -0.70
CA VAL A 270 -7.25 -32.09 0.61
C VAL A 270 -8.12 -31.56 1.73
N HIS A 271 -8.50 -30.28 1.64
CA HIS A 271 -9.30 -29.62 2.67
C HIS A 271 -10.20 -28.56 2.08
N ASP A 272 -11.39 -28.44 2.64
CA ASP A 272 -12.34 -27.38 2.35
C ASP A 272 -13.00 -26.87 3.64
N THR A 273 -13.20 -25.57 3.68
CA THR A 273 -13.83 -24.90 4.83
C THR A 273 -14.49 -23.60 4.37
N VAL A 274 -15.55 -23.20 5.06
CA VAL A 274 -16.19 -21.91 4.83
C VAL A 274 -15.78 -20.94 5.94
N LEU A 275 -15.13 -19.85 5.58
CA LEU A 275 -14.74 -18.78 6.49
C LEU A 275 -15.85 -17.72 6.50
N LYS A 276 -16.39 -17.39 7.67
CA LYS A 276 -17.49 -16.43 7.83
C LYS A 276 -17.07 -15.21 8.63
N GLY A 277 -17.57 -14.07 8.19
CA GLY A 277 -17.39 -12.78 8.86
C GLY A 277 -16.40 -11.86 8.15
N GLU A 278 -16.53 -10.58 8.47
CA GLU A 278 -15.68 -9.52 7.93
C GLU A 278 -14.22 -9.73 8.33
N GLY A 279 -13.31 -9.76 7.35
CA GLY A 279 -11.89 -10.01 7.58
C GLY A 279 -11.54 -11.48 7.84
N SER A 280 -12.43 -12.44 7.54
CA SER A 280 -12.17 -13.87 7.76
C SER A 280 -11.11 -14.45 6.82
N CYS A 281 -10.88 -13.86 5.62
CA CYS A 281 -9.88 -14.32 4.66
C CYS A 281 -8.45 -13.99 5.14
N PRO A 282 -7.55 -14.98 5.29
CA PRO A 282 -6.18 -14.74 5.75
C PRO A 282 -5.27 -14.14 4.67
N LEU A 283 -5.56 -14.37 3.39
CA LEU A 283 -4.79 -13.85 2.26
C LEU A 283 -5.38 -12.53 1.79
N ILE A 284 -4.67 -11.45 2.02
CA ILE A 284 -5.06 -10.11 1.61
C ILE A 284 -4.19 -9.70 0.43
N VAL A 285 -4.84 -9.26 -0.63
CA VAL A 285 -4.17 -8.76 -1.85
C VAL A 285 -4.48 -7.29 -1.99
N THR A 286 -3.44 -6.51 -2.15
CA THR A 286 -3.50 -5.05 -2.22
C THR A 286 -2.99 -4.58 -3.57
N ARG A 287 -3.73 -3.68 -4.21
CA ARG A 287 -3.36 -3.07 -5.50
C ARG A 287 -3.20 -1.56 -5.34
N PHE A 288 -2.25 -1.02 -6.08
CA PHE A 288 -2.11 0.43 -6.21
C PHE A 288 -2.54 0.84 -7.62
N ASN A 289 -3.50 1.77 -7.72
CA ASN A 289 -4.07 2.25 -9.00
C ASN A 289 -4.68 1.13 -9.87
N PRO A 290 -5.71 0.38 -9.37
CA PRO A 290 -6.38 -0.66 -10.15
C PRO A 290 -7.14 -0.07 -11.34
N THR A 291 -7.22 -0.82 -12.44
CA THR A 291 -8.06 -0.54 -13.61
C THR A 291 -9.33 -1.37 -13.55
N ALA A 292 -10.40 -0.91 -14.22
CA ALA A 292 -11.73 -1.50 -14.06
C ALA A 292 -11.84 -2.96 -14.53
N ASP A 293 -11.15 -3.33 -15.60
CA ASP A 293 -11.36 -4.62 -16.30
C ASP A 293 -10.22 -5.62 -16.05
N TRP A 294 -9.30 -5.29 -15.16
CA TRP A 294 -8.06 -6.05 -15.02
C TRP A 294 -7.81 -6.44 -13.56
N PRO A 295 -7.58 -7.72 -13.24
CA PRO A 295 -7.32 -8.13 -11.87
C PRO A 295 -6.00 -7.58 -11.33
N HIS A 296 -5.00 -7.43 -12.19
CA HIS A 296 -3.70 -6.87 -11.82
C HIS A 296 -3.68 -5.36 -12.05
N ALA A 297 -3.20 -4.59 -11.08
CA ALA A 297 -3.06 -3.15 -11.24
C ALA A 297 -1.84 -2.79 -12.07
N HIS A 298 -1.83 -1.57 -12.58
CA HIS A 298 -0.68 -0.99 -13.26
C HIS A 298 0.00 -0.01 -12.29
N GLY A 299 0.94 -0.52 -11.51
CA GLY A 299 1.73 0.29 -10.57
C GLY A 299 2.65 1.29 -11.26
N PRO A 300 3.27 2.21 -10.50
CA PRO A 300 4.13 3.24 -11.08
C PRO A 300 5.36 2.67 -11.81
N MET A 301 5.87 1.52 -11.38
CA MET A 301 6.96 0.84 -12.07
C MET A 301 6.52 0.34 -13.45
N TYR A 302 5.35 -0.29 -13.54
CA TYR A 302 4.79 -0.76 -14.80
C TYR A 302 4.54 0.42 -15.76
N GLN A 303 3.94 1.50 -15.26
CA GLN A 303 3.66 2.69 -16.07
C GLN A 303 4.94 3.42 -16.50
N GLY A 304 5.97 3.41 -15.66
CA GLY A 304 7.26 4.05 -15.93
C GLY A 304 8.23 3.22 -16.78
N LEU A 305 7.90 1.98 -17.11
CA LEU A 305 8.78 1.06 -17.82
C LEU A 305 9.38 1.63 -19.11
N PRO A 306 8.61 2.29 -19.99
CA PRO A 306 9.20 2.91 -21.19
C PRO A 306 10.23 4.00 -20.88
N THR A 307 10.03 4.73 -19.79
CA THR A 307 10.95 5.79 -19.37
C THR A 307 12.21 5.21 -18.74
N PHE A 308 12.09 4.11 -17.98
CA PHE A 308 13.27 3.41 -17.44
C PHE A 308 14.16 2.83 -18.53
N ARG A 309 13.58 2.27 -19.59
CA ARG A 309 14.35 1.83 -20.78
C ARG A 309 15.15 2.99 -21.38
N GLN A 310 14.52 4.14 -21.53
CA GLN A 310 15.18 5.33 -22.09
C GLN A 310 16.30 5.85 -21.17
N ILE A 311 16.09 5.85 -19.87
CA ILE A 311 17.11 6.29 -18.90
C ILE A 311 18.31 5.34 -18.90
N ASP A 312 18.07 4.05 -18.94
CA ASP A 312 19.16 3.05 -18.98
C ASP A 312 19.98 3.17 -20.26
N GLU A 313 19.32 3.36 -21.40
CA GLU A 313 19.97 3.62 -22.70
C GLU A 313 20.75 4.93 -22.70
N LEU A 314 20.19 6.00 -22.15
CA LEU A 314 20.88 7.28 -22.01
C LEU A 314 22.12 7.18 -21.11
N GLU A 315 22.05 6.41 -20.02
CA GLU A 315 23.19 6.20 -19.14
C GLU A 315 24.27 5.36 -19.82
N GLN A 316 23.89 4.35 -20.58
CA GLN A 316 24.84 3.59 -21.42
C GLN A 316 25.56 4.52 -22.40
N MET A 317 24.81 5.38 -23.12
CA MET A 317 25.41 6.36 -24.05
C MET A 317 26.36 7.33 -23.34
N ARG A 318 26.04 7.74 -22.11
CA ARG A 318 26.92 8.59 -21.28
C ARG A 318 28.22 7.87 -20.91
N ILE A 319 28.15 6.61 -20.54
CA ILE A 319 29.33 5.78 -20.22
C ILE A 319 30.18 5.59 -21.48
N GLU A 320 29.58 5.26 -22.61
CA GLU A 320 30.28 5.14 -23.89
C GLU A 320 30.94 6.44 -24.31
N HIS A 321 30.21 7.56 -24.20
CA HIS A 321 30.76 8.89 -24.47
C HIS A 321 31.94 9.24 -23.55
N ALA A 322 31.84 8.93 -22.26
CA ALA A 322 32.94 9.12 -21.32
C ALA A 322 34.14 8.26 -21.71
N THR A 323 33.93 7.00 -22.07
CA THR A 323 34.98 6.09 -22.53
C THR A 323 35.66 6.63 -23.79
N LEU A 324 34.89 7.10 -24.79
CA LEU A 324 35.43 7.73 -25.99
C LEU A 324 36.16 9.05 -25.71
N SER A 325 35.77 9.77 -24.66
CA SER A 325 36.46 10.99 -24.23
C SER A 325 37.81 10.71 -23.59
N PHE A 326 37.89 9.63 -22.79
CA PHE A 326 39.14 9.21 -22.14
C PHE A 326 40.08 8.44 -23.10
N LYS A 327 39.53 7.66 -24.03
CA LYS A 327 40.27 6.84 -24.99
C LYS A 327 39.75 7.11 -26.42
N PRO A 328 40.02 8.32 -26.96
CA PRO A 328 39.51 8.62 -28.30
C PRO A 328 40.22 7.75 -29.35
N PRO A 329 39.50 7.28 -30.37
CA PRO A 329 40.12 6.65 -31.52
C PRO A 329 40.99 7.65 -32.24
N ILE A 330 42.20 7.23 -32.59
CA ILE A 330 43.19 8.11 -33.23
C ILE A 330 43.46 7.68 -34.67
N THR A 331 43.78 8.62 -35.53
CA THR A 331 44.36 8.38 -36.85
C THR A 331 45.88 8.55 -36.75
N TYR A 332 46.62 7.68 -37.40
CA TYR A 332 48.06 7.81 -37.59
C TYR A 332 48.40 7.51 -39.06
N PRO A 333 49.50 8.12 -39.59
CA PRO A 333 49.92 7.83 -40.94
C PRO A 333 50.50 6.38 -41.02
N ASP A 334 50.14 5.65 -42.07
CA ASP A 334 50.57 4.28 -42.33
C ASP A 334 52.00 4.31 -42.96
N ASP A 335 52.99 4.76 -42.19
CA ASP A 335 54.41 4.81 -42.60
C ASP A 335 55.31 3.85 -41.83
N SER A 336 54.72 2.86 -41.14
CA SER A 336 55.39 1.79 -40.39
C SER A 336 56.29 2.26 -39.24
N PHE A 337 56.28 3.55 -38.85
CA PHE A 337 57.15 4.09 -37.82
C PHE A 337 56.59 4.11 -36.40
N ALA A 338 55.28 3.90 -36.23
CA ALA A 338 54.66 3.79 -34.92
C ALA A 338 54.14 2.38 -34.72
N ALA A 339 54.68 1.65 -33.74
CA ALA A 339 54.13 0.36 -33.31
C ALA A 339 52.81 0.59 -32.54
N VAL A 340 51.76 0.94 -33.26
CA VAL A 340 50.43 1.17 -32.70
C VAL A 340 49.60 -0.12 -32.59
N GLU A 341 50.16 -1.24 -33.08
CA GLU A 341 49.58 -2.57 -32.96
C GLU A 341 49.32 -2.99 -31.50
N THR A 342 50.08 -2.45 -30.55
CA THR A 342 49.91 -2.67 -29.11
C THR A 342 48.88 -1.76 -28.41
N GLY A 343 48.24 -0.83 -29.15
CA GLY A 343 47.33 0.16 -28.56
C GLY A 343 48.04 1.40 -27.99
N VAL A 344 47.25 2.40 -27.60
CA VAL A 344 47.75 3.63 -26.97
C VAL A 344 47.68 3.43 -25.45
N GLU A 345 48.83 3.34 -24.77
CA GLU A 345 48.90 3.26 -23.31
C GLU A 345 49.08 4.63 -22.67
N GLU A 346 48.53 4.78 -21.48
CA GLU A 346 48.63 6.04 -20.71
C GLU A 346 50.08 6.33 -20.32
N GLY A 347 50.57 7.56 -20.61
CA GLY A 347 51.91 8.00 -20.26
C GLY A 347 53.03 7.54 -21.19
N MET A 348 52.72 6.84 -22.27
CA MET A 348 53.72 6.40 -23.25
C MET A 348 54.06 7.55 -24.21
N ALA A 349 55.35 7.74 -24.45
CA ALA A 349 55.86 8.66 -25.46
C ALA A 349 55.96 7.95 -26.81
N TYR A 350 55.14 8.38 -27.78
CA TYR A 350 55.15 7.84 -29.14
C TYR A 350 56.07 8.68 -30.03
N PRO A 351 57.08 8.09 -30.68
CA PRO A 351 57.96 8.84 -31.58
C PRO A 351 57.20 9.31 -32.82
N ILE A 352 57.22 10.61 -33.09
CA ILE A 352 56.61 11.22 -34.24
C ILE A 352 57.72 11.69 -35.18
N ARG A 353 57.56 11.49 -36.50
CA ARG A 353 58.51 11.97 -37.51
C ARG A 353 58.52 13.50 -37.59
N PRO A 354 59.70 14.14 -37.66
CA PRO A 354 59.76 15.60 -37.88
C PRO A 354 58.98 15.99 -39.12
N GLY A 355 58.03 16.94 -39.00
CA GLY A 355 57.16 17.37 -40.08
C GLY A 355 55.78 16.71 -40.12
N SER A 356 55.53 15.68 -39.30
CA SER A 356 54.18 15.06 -39.12
C SER A 356 53.53 15.51 -37.83
N GLU A 357 53.91 16.65 -37.30
CA GLU A 357 53.34 17.28 -36.13
C GLU A 357 51.82 17.50 -36.35
N GLY A 358 51.03 16.81 -35.59
CA GLY A 358 49.57 16.80 -35.74
C GLY A 358 48.98 15.76 -36.71
N ALA A 359 49.79 14.78 -37.19
CA ALA A 359 49.32 13.62 -37.95
C ALA A 359 48.50 12.66 -37.08
N VAL A 360 48.83 12.57 -35.78
CA VAL A 360 48.06 11.80 -34.79
C VAL A 360 46.94 12.73 -34.26
N LYS A 361 45.72 12.47 -34.69
CA LYS A 361 44.57 13.25 -34.27
C LYS A 361 43.42 12.32 -33.86
N PRO A 362 42.62 12.70 -32.87
CA PRO A 362 41.40 11.96 -32.62
C PRO A 362 40.47 12.03 -33.84
N ILE A 363 39.92 10.90 -34.27
CA ILE A 363 38.96 10.81 -35.40
C ILE A 363 37.67 11.54 -35.02
N TYR A 364 37.33 11.46 -33.74
CA TYR A 364 36.08 11.97 -33.22
C TYR A 364 36.34 12.77 -31.95
N THR A 365 35.85 14.00 -31.94
CA THR A 365 35.78 14.79 -30.72
C THR A 365 34.35 14.71 -30.24
N PRO A 366 34.09 14.05 -29.10
CA PRO A 366 32.73 13.87 -28.64
C PRO A 366 32.09 15.24 -28.37
N PRO A 367 30.84 15.47 -28.83
CA PRO A 367 30.12 16.70 -28.52
C PRO A 367 29.88 16.81 -27.01
N SER A 368 29.57 18.03 -26.53
CA SER A 368 29.29 18.23 -25.12
C SER A 368 28.11 17.36 -24.63
N PRO A 369 28.22 16.65 -23.50
CA PRO A 369 27.18 15.78 -22.97
C PRO A 369 25.97 16.55 -22.41
N GLN A 370 25.92 17.88 -22.52
CA GLN A 370 24.88 18.72 -21.91
C GLN A 370 23.46 18.34 -22.33
N VAL A 371 23.24 17.99 -23.61
CA VAL A 371 21.92 17.63 -24.11
C VAL A 371 21.45 16.29 -23.50
N ALA A 372 22.35 15.30 -23.42
CA ALA A 372 22.04 14.02 -22.81
C ALA A 372 21.78 14.17 -21.30
N ASN A 373 22.55 14.99 -20.62
CA ASN A 373 22.31 15.28 -19.19
C ASN A 373 20.95 15.97 -18.97
N TYR A 374 20.61 16.95 -19.79
CA TYR A 374 19.31 17.62 -19.70
C TYR A 374 18.14 16.63 -19.90
N GLN A 375 18.22 15.79 -20.94
CA GLN A 375 17.19 14.77 -21.19
C GLN A 375 17.09 13.76 -20.04
N TYR A 376 18.21 13.32 -19.49
CA TYR A 376 18.25 12.41 -18.35
C TYR A 376 17.56 13.02 -17.13
N GLU A 377 17.88 14.25 -16.76
CA GLU A 377 17.28 14.95 -15.63
C GLU A 377 15.78 15.19 -15.82
N GLU A 378 15.35 15.55 -17.03
CA GLU A 378 13.92 15.73 -17.35
C GLU A 378 13.15 14.42 -17.18
N LYS A 379 13.68 13.31 -17.73
CA LYS A 379 13.07 11.98 -17.58
C LYS A 379 13.04 11.51 -16.14
N LEU A 380 14.10 11.73 -15.40
CA LEU A 380 14.17 11.41 -13.98
C LEU A 380 13.15 12.21 -13.16
N LYS A 381 12.97 13.49 -13.48
CA LYS A 381 11.93 14.32 -12.86
C LYS A 381 10.51 13.80 -13.13
N ASP A 382 10.25 13.36 -14.35
CA ASP A 382 8.95 12.77 -14.69
C ASP A 382 8.70 11.45 -13.95
N LEU A 383 9.73 10.60 -13.81
CA LEU A 383 9.64 9.39 -12.98
C LEU A 383 9.40 9.71 -11.51
N ARG A 384 10.08 10.68 -10.93
CA ARG A 384 9.83 11.11 -9.54
C ARG A 384 8.38 11.52 -9.32
N LYS A 385 7.80 12.25 -10.30
CA LYS A 385 6.36 12.60 -10.25
C LYS A 385 5.46 11.37 -10.34
N LEU A 386 5.80 10.40 -11.19
CA LEU A 386 5.04 9.17 -11.38
C LEU A 386 5.06 8.30 -10.12
N PHE A 387 6.20 8.24 -9.43
CA PHE A 387 6.38 7.52 -8.18
C PHE A 387 5.93 8.31 -6.95
N PHE A 388 5.38 9.52 -7.12
CA PHE A 388 4.94 10.40 -6.03
C PHE A 388 6.05 10.82 -5.06
N VAL A 389 7.31 10.67 -5.45
CA VAL A 389 8.53 10.98 -4.67
C VAL A 389 9.05 12.39 -5.01
N ASP A 390 8.18 13.23 -5.53
CA ASP A 390 8.53 14.60 -5.88
C ASP A 390 8.71 15.43 -4.60
N HIS A 391 9.96 15.71 -4.26
CA HIS A 391 10.29 16.63 -3.17
C HIS A 391 10.28 18.07 -3.72
N PRO A 392 9.87 19.05 -2.92
CA PRO A 392 9.98 20.46 -3.31
C PRO A 392 11.44 20.77 -3.66
N GLU A 393 11.68 21.08 -4.93
CA GLU A 393 12.99 21.53 -5.37
C GLU A 393 13.20 22.96 -4.87
N GLN A 394 14.35 23.20 -4.26
CA GLN A 394 14.76 24.54 -3.89
C GLN A 394 14.99 25.34 -5.18
N THR A 395 14.07 26.24 -5.49
CA THR A 395 14.18 27.13 -6.65
C THR A 395 14.93 28.41 -6.24
N GLY A 396 16.26 28.41 -6.41
CA GLY A 396 17.12 29.54 -6.07
C GLY A 396 17.85 29.39 -4.73
N ASP A 397 18.61 30.43 -4.36
CA ASP A 397 19.45 30.43 -3.15
C ASP A 397 18.68 30.54 -1.83
N THR A 398 17.39 30.80 -1.88
CA THR A 398 16.55 30.97 -0.69
C THR A 398 15.77 29.68 -0.40
N PRO A 399 15.92 29.09 0.82
CA PRO A 399 15.15 27.93 1.19
C PRO A 399 13.64 28.25 1.17
N PRO A 400 12.78 27.29 0.75
CA PRO A 400 11.34 27.49 0.74
C PRO A 400 10.82 27.81 2.13
N THR A 401 9.87 28.73 2.21
CA THR A 401 9.24 29.06 3.49
C THR A 401 8.46 27.86 4.02
N ALA A 402 8.31 27.76 5.34
CA ALA A 402 7.54 26.70 5.98
C ALA A 402 6.13 26.54 5.36
N THR A 403 5.50 27.63 4.94
CA THR A 403 4.18 27.63 4.29
C THR A 403 4.24 27.02 2.88
N GLN A 404 5.27 27.35 2.09
CA GLN A 404 5.47 26.76 0.76
C GLN A 404 5.73 25.26 0.87
N TRP A 405 6.58 24.85 1.82
CA TRP A 405 6.84 23.44 2.09
C TRP A 405 5.56 22.67 2.45
N MET A 406 4.73 23.21 3.34
CA MET A 406 3.44 22.62 3.73
C MET A 406 2.46 22.52 2.56
N ASP A 407 2.42 23.54 1.68
CA ASP A 407 1.54 23.54 0.49
C ASP A 407 1.98 22.49 -0.54
N GLU A 408 3.28 22.33 -0.76
CA GLU A 408 3.81 21.33 -1.69
C GLU A 408 3.62 19.90 -1.16
N LEU A 409 3.84 19.68 0.14
CA LEU A 409 3.53 18.42 0.81
C LEU A 409 2.04 18.09 0.67
N ALA A 410 1.16 19.07 0.87
CA ALA A 410 -0.28 18.90 0.69
C ALA A 410 -0.66 18.59 -0.77
N ARG A 411 0.06 19.14 -1.76
CA ARG A 411 -0.15 18.83 -3.18
C ARG A 411 0.29 17.40 -3.53
N ALA A 412 1.43 16.95 -3.01
CA ALA A 412 1.91 15.58 -3.17
C ALA A 412 0.90 14.58 -2.57
N GLN A 413 0.39 14.86 -1.38
CA GLN A 413 -0.64 14.03 -0.74
C GLN A 413 -1.97 14.03 -1.51
N ARG A 414 -2.38 15.13 -2.13
CA ARG A 414 -3.59 15.17 -2.97
C ARG A 414 -3.46 14.32 -4.23
N ARG A 415 -2.27 14.23 -4.83
CA ARG A 415 -2.03 13.33 -5.98
C ARG A 415 -2.18 11.86 -5.61
N LEU A 416 -1.80 11.47 -4.41
CA LEU A 416 -2.03 10.13 -3.86
C LEU A 416 -3.50 9.83 -3.58
N GLY A 417 -4.36 10.85 -3.49
CA GLY A 417 -5.73 10.75 -2.99
C GLY A 417 -6.62 9.72 -3.69
N THR A 418 -6.70 9.75 -5.03
CA THR A 418 -7.61 8.85 -5.77
C THR A 418 -7.10 7.42 -5.85
N PRO A 419 -5.87 7.13 -6.34
CA PRO A 419 -5.35 5.75 -6.34
C PRO A 419 -5.14 5.21 -4.93
N GLY A 420 -4.86 6.08 -3.97
CA GLY A 420 -4.68 5.73 -2.58
C GLY A 420 -5.96 5.30 -1.86
N MET A 421 -7.14 5.75 -2.26
CA MET A 421 -8.40 5.29 -1.66
C MET A 421 -8.71 3.84 -2.02
N SER A 422 -8.45 3.41 -3.26
CA SER A 422 -8.56 2.00 -3.66
C SER A 422 -7.56 1.14 -2.92
N PHE A 423 -6.29 1.58 -2.87
CA PHE A 423 -5.23 0.95 -2.09
C PHE A 423 -5.62 0.80 -0.62
N TRP A 424 -6.13 1.89 0.01
CA TRP A 424 -6.51 1.87 1.42
C TRP A 424 -7.61 0.84 1.70
N ARG A 425 -8.61 0.74 0.83
CA ARG A 425 -9.73 -0.19 0.99
C ARG A 425 -9.28 -1.65 0.87
N GLU A 426 -8.45 -1.96 -0.12
CA GLU A 426 -7.99 -3.33 -0.37
C GLU A 426 -6.92 -3.80 0.64
N GLY A 427 -6.03 -2.92 1.08
CA GLY A 427 -4.92 -3.20 1.98
C GLY A 427 -5.18 -2.79 3.42
N PRO A 428 -4.90 -1.55 3.82
CA PRO A 428 -4.92 -1.13 5.22
C PRO A 428 -6.22 -1.47 5.95
N ALA A 429 -7.39 -1.20 5.35
CA ALA A 429 -8.67 -1.55 5.94
C ALA A 429 -8.82 -3.06 6.14
N SER A 430 -8.44 -3.86 5.14
CA SER A 430 -8.52 -5.33 5.20
C SER A 430 -7.54 -5.91 6.22
N TYR A 431 -6.34 -5.33 6.38
CA TYR A 431 -5.39 -5.74 7.42
C TYR A 431 -5.98 -5.50 8.82
N PHE A 432 -6.53 -4.31 9.06
CA PHE A 432 -7.17 -3.97 10.33
C PHE A 432 -8.34 -4.91 10.64
N LEU A 433 -9.22 -5.18 9.67
CA LEU A 433 -10.35 -6.08 9.82
C LEU A 433 -9.90 -7.53 10.08
N ARG A 434 -8.80 -7.97 9.47
CA ARG A 434 -8.24 -9.30 9.74
C ARG A 434 -7.74 -9.42 11.18
N TYR A 435 -7.00 -8.44 11.69
CA TYR A 435 -6.58 -8.43 13.09
C TYR A 435 -7.78 -8.41 14.04
N LYS A 436 -8.80 -7.59 13.74
CA LYS A 436 -10.07 -7.58 14.48
C LYS A 436 -10.66 -9.00 14.55
N HIS A 437 -10.83 -9.65 13.40
CA HIS A 437 -11.39 -10.99 13.30
C HIS A 437 -10.61 -12.02 14.12
N LEU A 438 -9.28 -12.00 14.05
CA LEU A 438 -8.43 -12.91 14.82
C LEU A 438 -8.53 -12.67 16.33
N LEU A 439 -8.67 -11.43 16.77
CA LEU A 439 -8.87 -11.08 18.18
C LEU A 439 -10.28 -11.45 18.66
N GLU A 440 -11.30 -11.38 17.79
CA GLU A 440 -12.65 -11.87 18.06
C GLU A 440 -12.66 -13.40 18.23
N LEU A 441 -11.99 -14.12 17.34
CA LEU A 441 -11.83 -15.60 17.47
C LEU A 441 -11.04 -15.98 18.73
N ALA A 442 -10.09 -15.19 19.13
CA ALA A 442 -9.33 -15.39 20.37
C ALA A 442 -10.11 -15.01 21.64
N GLY A 443 -11.32 -14.44 21.51
CA GLY A 443 -12.14 -13.99 22.64
C GLY A 443 -11.63 -12.75 23.37
N VAL A 444 -10.64 -12.04 22.80
CA VAL A 444 -10.09 -10.79 23.37
C VAL A 444 -11.05 -9.63 23.17
N ILE A 445 -11.67 -9.59 22.00
CA ILE A 445 -12.68 -8.59 21.61
C ILE A 445 -14.00 -9.33 21.38
N ALA A 446 -15.10 -8.81 21.94
CA ALA A 446 -16.39 -9.40 21.66
C ALA A 446 -16.94 -8.86 20.32
N PRO A 447 -17.49 -9.75 19.47
CA PRO A 447 -18.04 -9.35 18.18
C PRO A 447 -19.12 -8.28 18.34
N LEU A 448 -19.05 -7.25 17.52
CA LEU A 448 -19.97 -6.12 17.56
C LEU A 448 -20.83 -6.10 16.31
N LYS A 449 -22.10 -6.49 16.46
CA LYS A 449 -23.13 -6.30 15.44
C LYS A 449 -24.19 -5.33 16.00
N VAL A 450 -24.42 -4.23 15.33
CA VAL A 450 -25.44 -3.25 15.71
C VAL A 450 -26.61 -3.39 14.74
N ASP A 451 -27.74 -3.90 15.21
CA ASP A 451 -28.93 -4.16 14.41
C ASP A 451 -28.67 -4.99 13.12
N GLY A 452 -27.74 -5.97 13.20
CA GLY A 452 -27.32 -6.76 12.03
C GLY A 452 -26.48 -6.01 11.00
N ARG A 453 -25.98 -4.79 11.34
CA ARG A 453 -25.22 -3.93 10.43
C ARG A 453 -23.78 -3.79 10.91
N ALA A 454 -22.87 -3.77 9.93
CA ALA A 454 -21.46 -3.56 10.22
C ALA A 454 -21.18 -2.10 10.61
N VAL A 455 -20.21 -1.91 11.50
CA VAL A 455 -19.66 -0.59 11.83
C VAL A 455 -18.73 -0.18 10.70
N ALA A 456 -18.90 1.03 10.18
CA ALA A 456 -18.05 1.51 9.10
C ALA A 456 -16.60 1.71 9.56
N THR A 457 -15.66 1.28 8.76
CA THR A 457 -14.23 1.49 8.98
C THR A 457 -13.76 2.58 8.02
N LEU A 458 -13.22 3.67 8.55
CA LEU A 458 -12.74 4.81 7.78
C LEU A 458 -11.23 4.97 7.88
N PRO A 459 -10.57 5.45 6.82
CA PRO A 459 -9.16 5.81 6.87
C PRO A 459 -8.95 6.99 7.80
N ARG A 460 -7.89 6.93 8.57
CA ARG A 460 -7.34 8.06 9.26
C ARG A 460 -6.05 8.46 8.55
N ASN A 461 -6.22 9.18 7.46
CA ASN A 461 -5.09 9.65 6.66
C ASN A 461 -4.35 10.77 7.42
N PRO A 462 -3.00 10.81 7.44
CA PRO A 462 -2.22 11.94 7.97
C PRO A 462 -2.64 13.30 7.39
N ALA A 463 -3.06 13.34 6.12
CA ALA A 463 -3.61 14.55 5.51
C ALA A 463 -4.93 15.01 6.17
N GLN A 464 -5.80 14.07 6.56
CA GLN A 464 -7.02 14.38 7.31
C GLN A 464 -6.68 14.80 8.75
N ALA A 465 -5.71 14.15 9.38
CA ALA A 465 -5.23 14.54 10.70
C ALA A 465 -4.62 15.96 10.68
N ALA A 466 -3.84 16.30 9.65
CA ALA A 466 -3.31 17.65 9.47
C ALA A 466 -4.43 18.69 9.21
N ALA A 467 -5.44 18.34 8.41
CA ALA A 467 -6.61 19.20 8.19
C ALA A 467 -7.42 19.38 9.48
N GLU A 468 -7.63 18.32 10.26
CA GLU A 468 -8.27 18.37 11.57
C GLU A 468 -7.49 19.26 12.56
N GLN A 469 -6.16 19.17 12.56
CA GLN A 469 -5.29 20.05 13.35
C GLN A 469 -5.41 21.52 12.92
N GLN A 470 -5.43 21.79 11.61
CA GLN A 470 -5.67 23.16 11.10
C GLN A 470 -7.02 23.68 11.50
N ASP A 471 -8.07 22.86 11.45
CA ASP A 471 -9.41 23.22 11.89
C ASP A 471 -9.46 23.52 13.39
N ILE A 472 -8.73 22.75 14.22
CA ILE A 472 -8.60 23.00 15.65
C ILE A 472 -7.91 24.34 15.89
N VAL A 473 -6.78 24.59 15.22
CA VAL A 473 -6.04 25.85 15.34
C VAL A 473 -6.91 27.04 14.91
N LYS A 474 -7.58 26.95 13.75
CA LYS A 474 -8.51 27.98 13.27
C LYS A 474 -9.66 28.22 14.26
N THR A 475 -10.23 27.14 14.78
CA THR A 475 -11.33 27.24 15.75
C THR A 475 -10.85 27.90 17.05
N MET A 476 -9.68 27.56 17.55
CA MET A 476 -9.08 28.20 18.74
C MET A 476 -8.76 29.68 18.49
N GLN A 477 -8.19 30.01 17.32
CA GLN A 477 -7.91 31.41 16.95
C GLN A 477 -9.19 32.23 16.84
N LEU A 478 -10.23 31.68 16.17
CA LEU A 478 -11.53 32.33 16.05
C LEU A 478 -12.21 32.51 17.40
N ALA A 479 -12.21 31.47 18.24
CA ALA A 479 -12.78 31.54 19.59
C ALA A 479 -12.07 32.59 20.45
N THR A 480 -10.74 32.66 20.38
CA THR A 480 -9.96 33.66 21.09
C THR A 480 -10.26 35.09 20.58
N TYR A 481 -10.32 35.26 19.26
CA TYR A 481 -10.67 36.54 18.65
C TYR A 481 -12.08 36.99 19.04
N LEU A 482 -13.08 36.11 18.98
CA LEU A 482 -14.47 36.41 19.37
C LEU A 482 -14.58 36.74 20.88
N ALA A 483 -13.88 35.99 21.73
CA ALA A 483 -13.88 36.23 23.17
C ALA A 483 -13.22 37.58 23.54
N GLN A 484 -12.24 38.05 22.75
CA GLN A 484 -11.59 39.35 22.95
C GLN A 484 -12.40 40.50 22.40
N THR A 485 -13.01 40.33 21.23
CA THR A 485 -13.71 41.41 20.50
C THR A 485 -15.16 41.58 20.97
N PHE A 486 -15.85 40.49 21.32
CA PHE A 486 -17.26 40.46 21.72
C PHE A 486 -17.47 39.60 22.97
N PRO A 487 -16.96 40.01 24.16
CA PRO A 487 -16.92 39.16 25.34
C PRO A 487 -18.31 38.80 25.91
N GLU A 488 -19.31 39.69 25.79
CA GLU A 488 -20.67 39.47 26.29
C GLU A 488 -21.45 38.54 25.36
N GLU A 489 -21.40 38.82 24.04
CA GLU A 489 -22.05 38.01 23.02
C GLU A 489 -21.45 36.61 22.95
N PHE A 490 -20.13 36.48 23.10
CA PHE A 490 -19.46 35.19 23.14
C PHE A 490 -19.99 34.28 24.25
N LYS A 491 -20.18 34.84 25.48
CA LYS A 491 -20.75 34.10 26.60
C LYS A 491 -22.22 33.73 26.40
N MET A 492 -22.96 34.56 25.65
CA MET A 492 -24.40 34.39 25.44
C MET A 492 -24.73 33.38 24.34
N TYR A 493 -23.93 33.34 23.25
CA TYR A 493 -24.22 32.55 22.05
C TYR A 493 -23.37 31.29 21.91
N ILE A 494 -22.19 31.18 22.59
CA ILE A 494 -21.30 30.06 22.45
C ILE A 494 -21.26 29.23 23.74
N ASP A 495 -21.71 27.97 23.62
CA ASP A 495 -21.54 26.99 24.69
C ASP A 495 -20.06 26.57 24.80
N GLY A 496 -19.34 27.16 25.73
CA GLY A 496 -17.92 26.89 25.98
C GLY A 496 -17.66 25.43 26.38
N ALA A 497 -18.59 24.78 27.07
CA ALA A 497 -18.43 23.39 27.50
C ALA A 497 -18.57 22.42 26.31
N ALA A 498 -19.57 22.65 25.45
CA ALA A 498 -19.77 21.86 24.24
C ALA A 498 -18.62 22.07 23.23
N THR A 499 -18.15 23.31 23.08
CA THR A 499 -17.03 23.66 22.20
C THR A 499 -15.73 23.01 22.68
N MET A 500 -15.44 23.08 24.00
CA MET A 500 -14.26 22.45 24.60
C MET A 500 -14.31 20.92 24.45
N LYS A 501 -15.48 20.31 24.66
CA LYS A 501 -15.68 18.87 24.45
C LYS A 501 -15.46 18.51 22.98
N GLY A 502 -15.99 19.25 22.05
CA GLY A 502 -15.80 19.04 20.60
C GLY A 502 -14.33 19.21 20.16
N LEU A 503 -13.62 20.21 20.73
CA LEU A 503 -12.19 20.41 20.46
C LEU A 503 -11.33 19.26 21.02
N ILE A 504 -11.61 18.79 22.24
CA ILE A 504 -10.89 17.65 22.84
C ILE A 504 -11.18 16.36 22.09
N GLU A 505 -12.43 16.14 21.66
CA GLU A 505 -12.80 14.99 20.82
C GLU A 505 -12.12 15.03 19.45
N LYS A 506 -12.04 16.19 18.80
CA LYS A 506 -11.32 16.37 17.52
C LYS A 506 -9.81 16.28 17.71
N ALA A 507 -9.25 16.90 18.76
CA ALA A 507 -7.83 16.85 19.06
C ALA A 507 -7.36 15.48 19.53
N ARG A 508 -8.29 14.62 19.99
CA ARG A 508 -8.04 13.24 20.45
C ARG A 508 -6.91 13.13 21.48
N VAL A 509 -6.73 14.16 22.29
CA VAL A 509 -5.70 14.19 23.34
C VAL A 509 -6.14 13.28 24.48
N VAL A 510 -5.54 12.08 24.55
CA VAL A 510 -5.84 11.06 25.57
C VAL A 510 -5.50 11.51 26.99
N LEU A 511 -4.58 12.47 27.12
CA LEU A 511 -4.11 12.98 28.42
C LEU A 511 -5.12 13.87 29.13
N ILE A 512 -6.06 14.48 28.39
CA ILE A 512 -7.09 15.36 28.99
C ILE A 512 -8.35 14.54 29.22
N LYS A 513 -8.63 14.23 30.49
CA LYS A 513 -9.86 13.56 30.92
C LYS A 513 -10.88 14.61 31.37
N LEU A 514 -12.03 14.64 30.69
CA LEU A 514 -13.17 15.45 31.13
C LEU A 514 -13.78 14.83 32.39
N ARG A 515 -14.14 15.68 33.35
CA ARG A 515 -14.92 15.25 34.53
C ARG A 515 -16.36 14.96 34.13
N ASP A 516 -17.00 14.02 34.81
CA ASP A 516 -18.41 13.75 34.62
C ASP A 516 -19.24 15.03 34.83
N PRO A 517 -20.23 15.31 33.95
CA PRO A 517 -21.06 16.52 34.05
C PRO A 517 -21.74 16.68 35.42
N ALA A 518 -22.13 15.57 36.07
CA ALA A 518 -22.71 15.58 37.40
C ALA A 518 -21.72 16.06 38.47
N LYS A 519 -20.44 15.69 38.35
CA LYS A 519 -19.38 16.17 39.28
C LYS A 519 -19.00 17.62 39.02
N VAL A 520 -19.10 18.08 37.77
CA VAL A 520 -18.88 19.48 37.39
C VAL A 520 -19.96 20.36 38.02
N GLN A 521 -21.25 19.95 37.91
CA GLN A 521 -22.36 20.66 38.52
C GLN A 521 -22.22 20.78 40.06
N GLN A 522 -21.86 19.66 40.72
CA GLN A 522 -21.59 19.68 42.17
C GLN A 522 -20.44 20.62 42.56
N THR A 523 -19.38 20.66 41.73
CA THR A 523 -18.24 21.55 41.99
C THR A 523 -18.63 23.03 41.78
N VAL A 524 -19.45 23.31 40.73
CA VAL A 524 -19.98 24.67 40.46
C VAL A 524 -20.91 25.11 41.59
N GLU A 525 -21.79 24.23 42.11
CA GLU A 525 -22.65 24.52 43.23
C GLU A 525 -21.87 24.75 44.53
N GLN A 526 -20.81 24.00 44.74
CA GLN A 526 -19.89 24.22 45.89
C GLN A 526 -19.16 25.56 45.78
N MET A 527 -18.65 25.90 44.57
CA MET A 527 -18.02 27.20 44.34
C MET A 527 -18.99 28.36 44.48
N SER A 528 -20.25 28.23 43.99
CA SER A 528 -21.25 29.26 44.15
C SER A 528 -21.63 29.48 45.62
N LYS A 529 -21.64 28.44 46.44
CA LYS A 529 -21.84 28.55 47.92
C LYS A 529 -20.68 29.21 48.64
N ILE A 530 -19.45 29.03 48.14
CA ILE A 530 -18.24 29.67 48.69
C ILE A 530 -18.15 31.15 48.28
N LEU A 531 -18.63 31.50 47.11
CA LEU A 531 -18.65 32.87 46.55
C LEU A 531 -19.84 33.72 47.01
N GLN A 532 -20.84 33.15 47.69
CA GLN A 532 -21.88 33.95 48.29
C GLN A 532 -21.27 34.80 49.44
N PRO A 533 -21.41 36.15 49.38
CA PRO A 533 -20.92 36.99 50.49
C PRO A 533 -21.66 36.61 51.76
N ARG A 534 -20.91 36.26 52.82
CA ARG A 534 -21.48 36.01 54.15
C ARG A 534 -22.30 37.22 54.54
N PRO A 535 -23.57 37.07 54.96
CA PRO A 535 -24.34 38.18 55.51
C PRO A 535 -23.57 38.72 56.72
N VAL A 536 -23.23 39.98 56.66
CA VAL A 536 -22.69 40.71 57.79
C VAL A 536 -23.77 40.77 58.86
N THR A 537 -23.75 39.85 59.81
CA THR A 537 -24.55 39.95 61.05
C THR A 537 -24.05 41.17 61.80
N GLY A 538 -24.92 42.20 61.92
CA GLY A 538 -24.63 43.45 62.55
C GLY A 538 -24.12 43.28 63.96
N ALA A 539 -23.07 43.96 64.27
CA ALA A 539 -22.61 44.17 65.64
C ALA A 539 -23.45 45.29 66.28
N PRO A 540 -24.03 45.08 67.46
CA PRO A 540 -24.63 46.16 68.25
C PRO A 540 -23.54 46.82 69.09
N GLY A 541 -23.43 48.10 69.06
CA GLY A 541 -22.64 48.85 70.07
C GLY A 541 -21.72 49.90 69.42
N GLY A 542 -22.29 51.07 69.12
CA GLY A 542 -21.49 52.29 68.90
C GLY A 542 -20.94 52.88 70.21
N PRO A 543 -19.73 53.37 70.20
CA PRO A 543 -19.25 54.18 71.32
C PRO A 543 -19.76 55.63 71.25
N PRO A 544 -19.85 56.36 72.37
CA PRO A 544 -20.51 57.68 72.44
C PRO A 544 -19.67 58.79 71.79
N MET A 545 -20.37 59.73 71.24
CA MET A 545 -19.84 60.98 70.68
C MET A 545 -19.19 61.81 71.75
N ILE A 546 -17.95 62.22 71.57
CA ILE A 546 -17.30 63.32 72.30
C ILE A 546 -17.29 64.52 71.33
N GLY A 547 -17.98 65.60 71.74
CA GLY A 547 -18.06 66.84 71.03
C GLY A 547 -16.79 67.65 71.05
N PRO A 548 -16.62 68.66 70.17
CA PRO A 548 -15.42 69.47 70.07
C PRO A 548 -15.42 70.54 71.14
N ALA A 549 -14.27 70.70 71.79
CA ALA A 549 -13.96 71.88 72.63
C ALA A 549 -12.85 72.67 71.95
N ALA A 550 -13.16 73.97 71.68
CA ALA A 550 -12.36 75.17 71.41
C ALA A 550 -11.25 75.10 70.33
#